data_3aee75474999cc81ab0f42327fb6a0e7
#
_entry.id   3aee75474999cc81ab0f42327fb6a0e7
#
_cell.length_a   1.000
_cell.length_b   1.000
_cell.length_c   1.000
_cell.angle_alpha   90.00
_cell.angle_beta   90.00
_cell.angle_gamma   90.00
#
_symmetry.space_group_name_H-M   'P 1'
#
loop_
_entity.id
_entity.type
_entity.pdbx_description
1 polymer ?
#
loop_
_entity_poly.entity_id
_entity_poly.type
_entity_poly.pdbx_seq_one_letter_code
_entity_poly.pdbx_strand_id
1 'polypeptide(L)'
;MKNRKWISLAAAALLSVTALPTMAFAEEAATETVKEATEITLNEVAHSIFYAPQYVAIEEGYFAEEGIDLTLVTGFGADKVMTALLSGEAEIGFMGSEASIYTYSGGAGDAPVNFAQLTQRAGNFLVAREEMPDFTWADLIGKDVLGGRKGGMPQMVFEYILRQNGIDPSEVQIDQS
;
A
#
# COMPACT_ATOMS: atom_id res chain seq x y z
N MET A 1 -38.47 72.58 25.50
CA MET A 1 -39.91 72.98 25.27
C MET A 1 -40.71 71.67 25.09
N LYS A 2 -41.74 71.59 25.96
CA LYS A 2 -43.06 70.97 25.86
C LYS A 2 -43.11 69.48 25.46
N ASN A 3 -43.33 68.60 26.47
CA ASN A 3 -44.62 68.09 26.96
C ASN A 3 -45.47 67.40 25.87
N ARG A 4 -45.79 66.14 26.02
CA ARG A 4 -47.08 65.74 26.66
C ARG A 4 -47.20 64.19 26.77
N LYS A 5 -47.52 63.80 27.98
CA LYS A 5 -48.14 62.55 28.41
C LYS A 5 -49.46 62.31 27.66
N TRP A 6 -49.87 61.10 27.48
CA TRP A 6 -51.24 60.63 27.78
C TRP A 6 -51.27 59.13 28.01
N ILE A 7 -51.88 58.80 29.06
CA ILE A 7 -52.27 57.56 29.70
C ILE A 7 -53.57 57.06 29.07
N SER A 8 -53.74 55.73 28.94
CA SER A 8 -55.02 55.01 29.17
C SER A 8 -54.85 53.57 28.86
N LEU A 9 -54.90 52.74 29.82
CA LEU A 9 -55.96 51.88 30.42
C LEU A 9 -56.40 50.70 29.57
N ALA A 10 -56.00 49.53 30.07
CA ALA A 10 -56.80 48.31 30.39
C ALA A 10 -57.63 47.65 29.28
N ALA A 11 -57.27 46.40 28.98
CA ALA A 11 -58.27 45.29 28.96
C ALA A 11 -57.55 43.96 29.19
N ALA A 12 -57.90 43.33 30.28
CA ALA A 12 -57.53 41.95 30.58
C ALA A 12 -58.35 41.01 29.69
N ALA A 13 -57.65 40.15 28.91
CA ALA A 13 -58.27 38.99 28.32
C ALA A 13 -57.49 37.74 28.79
N LEU A 14 -58.09 37.00 29.67
CA LEU A 14 -57.66 35.65 30.00
C LEU A 14 -57.81 34.76 28.77
N LEU A 15 -56.72 34.30 28.24
CA LEU A 15 -56.69 33.13 27.35
C LEU A 15 -55.85 32.04 28.01
N SER A 16 -56.59 31.05 28.49
CA SER A 16 -56.07 29.77 28.95
C SER A 16 -55.42 29.05 27.78
N VAL A 17 -54.09 29.09 27.71
CA VAL A 17 -53.32 28.25 26.77
C VAL A 17 -53.08 26.90 27.45
N THR A 18 -53.79 25.89 26.95
CA THR A 18 -53.54 24.49 27.25
C THR A 18 -52.10 24.13 26.87
N ALA A 19 -51.31 23.79 27.88
CA ALA A 19 -49.97 23.25 27.68
C ALA A 19 -50.07 21.86 27.02
N LEU A 20 -49.77 21.79 25.73
CA LEU A 20 -49.44 20.54 25.04
C LEU A 20 -48.02 20.15 25.47
N PRO A 21 -47.81 18.90 25.90
CA PRO A 21 -46.43 18.45 26.14
C PRO A 21 -45.71 18.35 24.79
N THR A 22 -44.78 19.26 24.55
CA THR A 22 -43.74 19.08 23.50
C THR A 22 -42.94 17.87 23.94
N MET A 23 -43.17 16.75 23.28
CA MET A 23 -42.20 15.66 23.28
C MET A 23 -40.91 16.21 22.64
N ALA A 24 -39.95 16.54 23.46
CA ALA A 24 -38.59 16.73 23.02
C ALA A 24 -38.10 15.37 22.52
N PHE A 25 -38.09 15.20 21.21
CA PHE A 25 -37.23 14.19 20.62
C PHE A 25 -35.79 14.62 20.98
N ALA A 26 -35.23 13.96 21.98
CA ALA A 26 -33.80 13.95 22.15
C ALA A 26 -33.23 13.26 20.91
N GLU A 27 -32.77 14.05 19.94
CA GLU A 27 -31.91 13.63 18.90
C GLU A 27 -30.61 13.20 19.60
N GLU A 28 -30.54 11.90 19.85
CA GLU A 28 -29.34 11.23 20.33
C GLU A 28 -28.32 11.41 19.22
N ALA A 29 -27.60 12.52 19.27
CA ALA A 29 -26.41 12.73 18.44
C ALA A 29 -25.50 11.57 18.82
N ALA A 30 -25.51 10.53 17.97
CA ALA A 30 -24.48 9.52 17.97
C ALA A 30 -23.16 10.26 17.82
N THR A 31 -22.46 10.41 18.93
CA THR A 31 -21.07 10.83 18.93
C THR A 31 -20.35 9.68 18.24
N GLU A 32 -20.24 9.73 16.90
CA GLU A 32 -19.24 8.94 16.21
C GLU A 32 -17.91 9.31 16.86
N THR A 33 -17.40 8.41 17.65
CA THR A 33 -16.02 8.46 18.08
C THR A 33 -15.21 8.36 16.80
N VAL A 34 -14.71 9.48 16.29
CA VAL A 34 -13.74 9.51 15.20
C VAL A 34 -12.57 8.66 15.70
N LYS A 35 -12.51 7.43 15.22
CA LYS A 35 -11.40 6.54 15.50
C LYS A 35 -10.20 7.20 14.81
N GLU A 36 -9.21 7.61 15.59
CA GLU A 36 -7.98 8.16 15.05
C GLU A 36 -7.41 7.15 14.05
N ALA A 37 -7.16 7.60 12.81
CA ALA A 37 -6.64 6.74 11.78
C ALA A 37 -5.24 6.29 12.16
N THR A 38 -4.93 5.02 11.89
CA THR A 38 -3.58 4.48 12.09
C THR A 38 -2.73 4.87 10.91
N GLU A 39 -1.68 5.63 11.15
CA GLU A 39 -0.68 5.97 10.12
C GLU A 39 0.13 4.71 9.76
N ILE A 40 0.20 4.37 8.48
CA ILE A 40 0.95 3.23 7.95
C ILE A 40 1.76 3.67 6.75
N THR A 41 3.06 3.45 6.78
CA THR A 41 3.92 3.57 5.61
C THR A 41 4.07 2.22 4.93
N LEU A 42 3.62 2.12 3.68
CA LEU A 42 3.84 0.97 2.81
C LEU A 42 4.93 1.28 1.80
N ASN A 43 6.03 0.53 1.85
CA ASN A 43 7.12 0.68 0.89
C ASN A 43 7.04 -0.41 -0.16
N GLU A 44 6.79 -0.02 -1.43
CA GLU A 44 6.71 -0.93 -2.57
C GLU A 44 8.03 -1.04 -3.33
N VAL A 45 8.31 -2.21 -3.90
CA VAL A 45 9.55 -2.48 -4.64
C VAL A 45 9.67 -1.68 -5.94
N ALA A 46 8.56 -1.40 -6.60
CA ALA A 46 8.45 -0.64 -7.83
C ALA A 46 7.01 -0.18 -8.04
N HIS A 47 6.82 0.93 -8.73
CA HIS A 47 5.49 1.33 -9.17
C HIS A 47 5.15 0.58 -10.46
N SER A 48 4.15 -0.31 -10.42
CA SER A 48 3.87 -1.25 -11.51
C SER A 48 2.37 -1.54 -11.66
N ILE A 49 1.94 -1.71 -12.92
CA ILE A 49 0.57 -2.13 -13.22
C ILE A 49 0.21 -3.49 -12.59
N PHE A 50 1.18 -4.33 -12.28
CA PHE A 50 0.95 -5.59 -11.57
C PHE A 50 0.38 -5.39 -10.16
N TYR A 51 0.51 -4.18 -9.62
CA TYR A 51 0.04 -3.80 -8.29
C TYR A 51 -1.25 -2.97 -8.33
N ALA A 52 -1.91 -2.94 -9.49
CA ALA A 52 -3.13 -2.16 -9.70
C ALA A 52 -4.20 -2.34 -8.61
N PRO A 53 -4.46 -3.54 -8.04
CA PRO A 53 -5.42 -3.68 -6.94
C PRO A 53 -5.08 -2.82 -5.71
N GLN A 54 -3.78 -2.67 -5.38
CA GLN A 54 -3.32 -1.81 -4.30
C GLN A 54 -3.62 -0.34 -4.59
N TYR A 55 -3.34 0.11 -5.81
CA TYR A 55 -3.59 1.50 -6.19
C TYR A 55 -5.08 1.83 -6.25
N VAL A 56 -5.89 0.89 -6.74
CA VAL A 56 -7.35 1.04 -6.69
C VAL A 56 -7.83 1.15 -5.26
N ALA A 57 -7.33 0.35 -4.34
CA ALA A 57 -7.71 0.41 -2.94
C ALA A 57 -7.33 1.76 -2.28
N ILE A 58 -6.22 2.37 -2.71
CA ILE A 58 -5.80 3.70 -2.26
C ILE A 58 -6.74 4.77 -2.84
N GLU A 59 -6.95 4.78 -4.16
CA GLU A 59 -7.74 5.80 -4.86
C GLU A 59 -9.23 5.77 -4.49
N GLU A 60 -9.79 4.58 -4.26
CA GLU A 60 -11.17 4.40 -3.83
C GLU A 60 -11.37 4.61 -2.32
N GLY A 61 -10.30 4.85 -1.57
CA GLY A 61 -10.36 5.17 -0.14
C GLY A 61 -10.59 3.98 0.79
N TYR A 62 -10.44 2.74 0.33
CA TYR A 62 -10.70 1.54 1.14
C TYR A 62 -9.81 1.45 2.38
N PHE A 63 -8.60 1.97 2.34
CA PHE A 63 -7.75 2.06 3.54
C PHE A 63 -8.31 3.03 4.56
N ALA A 64 -8.82 4.18 4.11
CA ALA A 64 -9.43 5.17 4.99
C ALA A 64 -10.73 4.63 5.63
N GLU A 65 -11.53 3.85 4.91
CA GLU A 65 -12.73 3.18 5.44
C GLU A 65 -12.39 2.22 6.59
N GLU A 66 -11.21 1.59 6.54
CA GLU A 66 -10.69 0.72 7.60
C GLU A 66 -9.95 1.49 8.71
N GLY A 67 -9.92 2.81 8.64
CA GLY A 67 -9.24 3.66 9.61
C GLY A 67 -7.72 3.65 9.48
N ILE A 68 -7.21 3.48 8.27
CA ILE A 68 -5.79 3.50 7.94
C ILE A 68 -5.50 4.76 7.12
N ASP A 69 -4.56 5.58 7.59
CA ASP A 69 -3.94 6.65 6.80
C ASP A 69 -2.66 6.11 6.16
N LEU A 70 -2.76 5.77 4.87
CA LEU A 70 -1.70 5.06 4.16
C LEU A 70 -0.79 6.01 3.39
N THR A 71 0.49 5.98 3.70
CA THR A 71 1.55 6.60 2.90
C THR A 71 2.23 5.56 2.04
N LEU A 72 2.17 5.72 0.70
CA LEU A 72 2.85 4.85 -0.26
C LEU A 72 4.21 5.43 -0.64
N VAL A 73 5.28 4.63 -0.50
CA VAL A 73 6.65 4.98 -0.88
C VAL A 73 7.20 3.93 -1.84
N THR A 74 7.89 4.35 -2.89
CA THR A 74 8.56 3.44 -3.83
C THR A 74 10.05 3.33 -3.51
N GLY A 75 10.50 2.16 -3.09
CA GLY A 75 11.90 1.90 -2.67
C GLY A 75 12.85 1.61 -3.82
N PHE A 76 12.35 1.28 -5.02
CA PHE A 76 13.16 0.91 -6.20
C PHE A 76 14.10 -0.27 -5.98
N GLY A 77 13.63 -1.30 -5.30
CA GLY A 77 14.36 -2.56 -5.10
C GLY A 77 13.99 -3.26 -3.81
N ALA A 78 13.97 -4.60 -3.81
CA ALA A 78 13.62 -5.39 -2.63
C ALA A 78 14.60 -5.18 -1.46
N ASP A 79 15.87 -4.93 -1.77
CA ASP A 79 16.91 -4.57 -0.80
C ASP A 79 16.57 -3.27 -0.05
N LYS A 80 16.03 -2.27 -0.75
CA LYS A 80 15.64 -0.98 -0.17
C LYS A 80 14.38 -1.12 0.69
N VAL A 81 13.38 -1.83 0.16
CA VAL A 81 12.15 -2.11 0.90
C VAL A 81 12.45 -2.87 2.19
N MET A 82 13.30 -3.90 2.12
CA MET A 82 13.71 -4.66 3.30
C MET A 82 14.47 -3.79 4.31
N THR A 83 15.34 -2.89 3.83
CA THR A 83 16.04 -1.95 4.69
C THR A 83 15.06 -1.03 5.42
N ALA A 84 14.06 -0.48 4.71
CA ALA A 84 13.04 0.38 5.31
C ALA A 84 12.23 -0.35 6.41
N LEU A 85 11.89 -1.63 6.19
CA LEU A 85 11.25 -2.45 7.21
C LEU A 85 12.13 -2.66 8.44
N LEU A 86 13.38 -3.08 8.24
CA LEU A 86 14.30 -3.41 9.33
C LEU A 86 14.74 -2.16 10.11
N SER A 87 14.72 -0.98 9.49
CA SER A 87 15.03 0.30 10.16
C SER A 87 13.81 0.93 10.85
N GLY A 88 12.59 0.43 10.58
CA GLY A 88 11.35 1.01 11.08
C GLY A 88 10.90 2.27 10.33
N GLU A 89 11.42 2.50 9.12
CA GLU A 89 10.96 3.57 8.23
C GLU A 89 9.65 3.21 7.50
N ALA A 90 9.29 1.94 7.48
CA ALA A 90 8.04 1.45 6.95
C ALA A 90 7.51 0.29 7.80
N GLU A 91 6.20 0.25 8.01
CA GLU A 91 5.51 -0.82 8.73
C GLU A 91 5.23 -2.00 7.80
N ILE A 92 5.02 -1.73 6.51
CA ILE A 92 4.69 -2.73 5.50
C ILE A 92 5.64 -2.62 4.32
N GLY A 93 6.23 -3.76 3.93
CA GLY A 93 7.02 -3.89 2.71
C GLY A 93 6.28 -4.70 1.67
N PHE A 94 6.13 -4.15 0.46
CA PHE A 94 5.54 -4.86 -0.66
C PHE A 94 6.63 -5.23 -1.67
N MET A 95 7.04 -6.48 -1.64
CA MET A 95 8.15 -7.03 -2.43
C MET A 95 8.00 -8.56 -2.59
N GLY A 96 8.89 -9.18 -3.30
CA GLY A 96 8.93 -10.63 -3.40
C GLY A 96 9.27 -11.30 -2.05
N SER A 97 8.65 -12.44 -1.78
CA SER A 97 8.84 -13.19 -0.53
C SER A 97 10.27 -13.72 -0.33
N GLU A 98 11.06 -13.82 -1.40
CA GLU A 98 12.47 -14.20 -1.33
C GLU A 98 13.28 -13.28 -0.42
N ALA A 99 12.94 -11.99 -0.35
CA ALA A 99 13.64 -11.03 0.49
C ALA A 99 13.54 -11.40 1.99
N SER A 100 12.38 -11.89 2.45
CA SER A 100 12.22 -12.37 3.82
C SER A 100 13.02 -13.66 4.07
N ILE A 101 13.11 -14.55 3.06
CA ILE A 101 13.91 -15.78 3.14
C ILE A 101 15.39 -15.44 3.27
N TYR A 102 15.90 -14.52 2.45
CA TYR A 102 17.30 -14.08 2.53
C TYR A 102 17.63 -13.44 3.88
N THR A 103 16.71 -12.59 4.38
CA THR A 103 16.87 -11.92 5.67
C THR A 103 16.92 -12.93 6.83
N TYR A 104 16.00 -13.89 6.82
CA TYR A 104 15.99 -14.97 7.81
C TYR A 104 17.24 -15.83 7.72
N SER A 105 17.65 -16.24 6.52
CA SER A 105 18.84 -17.07 6.27
C SER A 105 20.13 -16.34 6.62
N GLY A 106 20.11 -14.99 6.54
CA GLY A 106 21.21 -14.12 6.97
C GLY A 106 21.33 -13.96 8.48
N GLY A 107 20.42 -14.55 9.26
CA GLY A 107 20.45 -14.55 10.72
C GLY A 107 19.90 -13.29 11.36
N ALA A 108 19.06 -12.52 10.68
CA ALA A 108 18.38 -11.39 11.28
C ALA A 108 17.41 -11.87 12.37
N GLY A 109 17.53 -11.31 13.59
CA GLY A 109 16.67 -11.67 14.72
C GLY A 109 15.22 -11.23 14.54
N ASP A 110 15.00 -10.16 13.80
CA ASP A 110 13.70 -9.55 13.52
C ASP A 110 13.34 -9.69 12.04
N ALA A 111 13.35 -10.91 11.51
CA ALA A 111 12.96 -11.17 10.13
C ALA A 111 11.48 -10.84 9.91
N PRO A 112 11.11 -10.14 8.84
CA PRO A 112 9.72 -9.78 8.56
C PRO A 112 8.87 -11.01 8.26
N VAL A 113 7.59 -10.93 8.63
CA VAL A 113 6.59 -11.99 8.42
C VAL A 113 5.76 -11.67 7.19
N ASN A 114 5.68 -12.61 6.25
CA ASN A 114 4.76 -12.49 5.11
C ASN A 114 3.33 -12.78 5.58
N PHE A 115 2.40 -11.84 5.38
CA PHE A 115 1.02 -11.95 5.83
C PHE A 115 -0.02 -11.93 4.71
N ALA A 116 0.35 -11.41 3.52
CA ALA A 116 -0.55 -11.30 2.38
C ALA A 116 0.19 -11.50 1.06
N GLN A 117 -0.53 -11.95 0.05
CA GLN A 117 -0.03 -12.11 -1.31
C GLN A 117 -0.95 -11.37 -2.28
N LEU A 118 -0.43 -10.34 -2.95
CA LEU A 118 -1.18 -9.56 -3.94
C LEU A 118 -1.09 -10.17 -5.34
N THR A 119 0.07 -10.72 -5.71
CA THR A 119 0.33 -11.31 -7.03
C THR A 119 0.67 -12.79 -6.91
N GLN A 120 0.09 -13.62 -7.78
CA GLN A 120 0.33 -15.07 -7.77
C GLN A 120 1.43 -15.51 -8.74
N ARG A 121 1.75 -14.70 -9.74
CA ARG A 121 2.71 -15.05 -10.79
C ARG A 121 3.63 -13.88 -11.06
N ALA A 122 4.91 -14.21 -11.26
CA ALA A 122 5.88 -13.23 -11.74
C ALA A 122 5.54 -12.82 -13.18
N GLY A 123 5.59 -11.50 -13.43
CA GLY A 123 5.38 -10.93 -14.75
C GLY A 123 6.68 -10.62 -15.46
N ASN A 124 7.72 -11.46 -15.31
CA ASN A 124 9.01 -11.26 -15.93
C ASN A 124 9.12 -12.04 -17.23
N PHE A 125 9.67 -11.40 -18.24
CA PHE A 125 9.87 -11.96 -19.57
C PHE A 125 11.31 -11.72 -19.99
N LEU A 126 11.95 -12.75 -20.58
CA LEU A 126 13.20 -12.56 -21.27
C LEU A 126 12.89 -12.01 -22.66
N VAL A 127 13.49 -10.87 -23.00
CA VAL A 127 13.27 -10.18 -24.26
C VAL A 127 14.60 -10.03 -24.98
N ALA A 128 14.67 -10.50 -26.21
CA ALA A 128 15.82 -10.32 -27.08
C ALA A 128 15.70 -9.04 -27.92
N ARG A 129 16.83 -8.44 -28.33
CA ARG A 129 16.86 -7.26 -29.19
C ARG A 129 16.51 -7.61 -30.65
N GLU A 130 16.71 -8.87 -31.04
CA GLU A 130 16.48 -9.42 -32.37
C GLU A 130 15.63 -10.67 -32.28
N GLU A 131 14.98 -11.07 -33.36
CA GLU A 131 14.22 -12.30 -33.44
C GLU A 131 15.11 -13.52 -33.23
N MET A 132 14.68 -14.41 -32.33
CA MET A 132 15.36 -15.67 -32.03
C MET A 132 14.34 -16.82 -32.13
N PRO A 133 13.90 -17.21 -33.34
CA PRO A 133 12.79 -18.17 -33.51
C PRO A 133 13.11 -19.56 -32.93
N ASP A 134 14.39 -19.97 -32.94
CA ASP A 134 14.83 -21.25 -32.41
C ASP A 134 15.57 -21.13 -31.07
N PHE A 135 15.22 -20.09 -30.27
CA PHE A 135 15.86 -19.80 -29.00
C PHE A 135 15.91 -21.01 -28.07
N THR A 136 17.09 -21.26 -27.54
CA THR A 136 17.35 -22.18 -26.43
C THR A 136 18.05 -21.45 -25.28
N TRP A 137 17.94 -21.94 -24.08
CA TRP A 137 18.63 -21.32 -22.94
C TRP A 137 20.16 -21.31 -23.10
N ALA A 138 20.72 -22.27 -23.84
CA ALA A 138 22.15 -22.34 -24.13
C ALA A 138 22.67 -21.15 -24.99
N ASP A 139 21.79 -20.49 -25.74
CA ASP A 139 22.14 -19.30 -26.51
C ASP A 139 22.54 -18.11 -25.65
N LEU A 140 22.25 -18.16 -24.34
CA LEU A 140 22.64 -17.12 -23.42
C LEU A 140 24.07 -17.26 -22.89
N ILE A 141 24.74 -18.39 -23.10
CA ILE A 141 26.13 -18.59 -22.67
C ILE A 141 27.03 -17.53 -23.32
N GLY A 142 27.76 -16.80 -22.49
CA GLY A 142 28.65 -15.72 -22.93
C GLY A 142 27.92 -14.42 -23.35
N LYS A 143 26.58 -14.33 -23.19
CA LYS A 143 25.83 -13.12 -23.54
C LYS A 143 25.66 -12.21 -22.33
N ASP A 144 25.53 -10.91 -22.63
CA ASP A 144 25.13 -9.90 -21.65
C ASP A 144 23.61 -9.89 -21.50
N VAL A 145 23.15 -10.11 -20.27
CA VAL A 145 21.73 -10.14 -19.93
C VAL A 145 21.47 -9.19 -18.77
N LEU A 146 20.53 -8.27 -18.94
CA LEU A 146 20.01 -7.46 -17.84
C LEU A 146 19.08 -8.34 -17.01
N GLY A 147 19.61 -8.92 -15.94
CA GLY A 147 18.96 -10.01 -15.18
C GLY A 147 18.14 -9.55 -13.99
N GLY A 148 18.03 -8.24 -13.76
CA GLY A 148 17.38 -7.65 -12.60
C GLY A 148 18.28 -7.55 -11.37
N ARG A 149 17.86 -6.72 -10.40
CA ARG A 149 18.67 -6.41 -9.22
C ARG A 149 19.04 -7.64 -8.41
N LYS A 150 20.25 -7.63 -7.88
CA LYS A 150 20.75 -8.69 -7.00
C LYS A 150 19.83 -8.86 -5.77
N GLY A 151 19.45 -10.11 -5.53
CA GLY A 151 18.58 -10.48 -4.42
C GLY A 151 17.09 -10.25 -4.68
N GLY A 152 16.71 -9.78 -5.87
CA GLY A 152 15.33 -9.64 -6.28
C GLY A 152 14.80 -10.91 -6.98
N MET A 153 13.48 -11.07 -6.99
CA MET A 153 12.81 -12.23 -7.57
C MET A 153 13.14 -12.42 -9.06
N PRO A 154 13.24 -11.38 -9.92
CA PRO A 154 13.62 -11.58 -11.33
C PRO A 154 14.97 -12.28 -11.50
N GLN A 155 15.99 -11.82 -10.77
CA GLN A 155 17.33 -12.41 -10.82
C GLN A 155 17.31 -13.86 -10.30
N MET A 156 16.69 -14.09 -9.16
CA MET A 156 16.63 -15.42 -8.55
C MET A 156 15.96 -16.44 -9.50
N VAL A 157 14.82 -16.08 -10.10
CA VAL A 157 14.09 -16.95 -11.02
C VAL A 157 14.90 -17.18 -12.30
N PHE A 158 15.55 -16.14 -12.83
CA PHE A 158 16.38 -16.29 -14.02
C PHE A 158 17.54 -17.27 -13.78
N GLU A 159 18.28 -17.12 -12.70
CA GLU A 159 19.36 -18.05 -12.35
C GLU A 159 18.84 -19.47 -12.09
N TYR A 160 17.66 -19.60 -11.46
CA TYR A 160 17.03 -20.90 -11.28
C TYR A 160 16.74 -21.57 -12.62
N ILE A 161 16.19 -20.82 -13.59
CA ILE A 161 15.88 -21.35 -14.93
C ILE A 161 17.17 -21.78 -15.65
N LEU A 162 18.25 -21.00 -15.57
CA LEU A 162 19.54 -21.37 -16.14
C LEU A 162 20.01 -22.72 -15.57
N ARG A 163 20.01 -22.88 -14.25
CA ARG A 163 20.41 -24.14 -13.59
C ARG A 163 19.52 -25.33 -13.98
N GLN A 164 18.20 -25.10 -14.14
CA GLN A 164 17.27 -26.15 -14.59
C GLN A 164 17.56 -26.60 -16.03
N ASN A 165 18.18 -25.74 -16.84
CA ASN A 165 18.62 -26.05 -18.20
C ASN A 165 20.10 -26.49 -18.29
N GLY A 166 20.72 -26.79 -17.14
CA GLY A 166 22.10 -27.27 -17.08
C GLY A 166 23.17 -26.23 -17.31
N ILE A 167 22.81 -24.93 -17.18
CA ILE A 167 23.73 -23.80 -17.40
C ILE A 167 24.09 -23.22 -16.03
N ASP A 168 25.40 -23.09 -15.76
CA ASP A 168 25.85 -22.34 -14.60
C ASP A 168 25.59 -20.82 -14.86
N PRO A 169 24.94 -20.10 -13.93
CA PRO A 169 24.74 -18.66 -14.10
C PRO A 169 26.02 -17.85 -14.35
N SER A 170 27.18 -18.36 -13.91
CA SER A 170 28.47 -17.72 -14.15
C SER A 170 28.91 -17.76 -15.61
N GLU A 171 28.29 -18.60 -16.44
CA GLU A 171 28.52 -18.68 -17.89
C GLU A 171 27.78 -17.60 -18.68
N VAL A 172 26.85 -16.88 -18.00
CA VAL A 172 26.09 -15.77 -18.57
C VAL A 172 26.55 -14.47 -17.89
N GLN A 173 26.77 -13.41 -18.66
CA GLN A 173 27.11 -12.10 -18.08
C GLN A 173 25.85 -11.40 -17.59
N ILE A 174 25.47 -11.66 -16.34
CA ILE A 174 24.24 -11.14 -15.77
C ILE A 174 24.51 -9.78 -15.10
N ASP A 175 23.98 -8.72 -15.70
CA ASP A 175 23.95 -7.40 -15.11
C ASP A 175 22.83 -7.35 -14.05
N GLN A 176 23.20 -7.06 -12.81
CA GLN A 176 22.33 -7.04 -11.64
C GLN A 176 22.15 -5.63 -11.05
N SER A 177 22.47 -4.58 -11.83
CA SER A 177 22.34 -3.18 -11.41
C SER A 177 20.87 -2.68 -11.32
#